data_cc0cf5b8c3ffe08a359aa67f7c943f80
#
_entry.id   cc0cf5b8c3ffe08a359aa67f7c943f80
#
_cell.length_a   1.000
_cell.length_b   1.000
_cell.length_c   1.000
_cell.angle_alpha   90.00
_cell.angle_beta   90.00
_cell.angle_gamma   90.00
#
_symmetry.space_group_name_H-M   'P 1'
#
loop_
_entity.id
_entity.type
_entity.pdbx_description
1 polymer ?
#
loop_
_entity_poly.entity_id
_entity_poly.type
_entity_poly.pdbx_seq_one_letter_code
_entity_poly.pdbx_strand_id
1 'polypeptide(L)'
;MLQNLFEQIDTADNLLKITIFHLPADNEEYIRNLCQLKESVKEFFGSNAPLTAYVAQPCVTASMAAEVTYIPEGVEYERHDGYTLLHGDGFCELITQGITPTTPSAGIRQQSEEIFSQLSKMLAKHGFAICDIYRQWNYIEQITTIHNERQNYQEFNDARSRFYNNADWSNGYPAATGIGTSCGGVMIEVFAIRGTNVVNHAIDNPVQVAAHNYSQKVLTGKTDEAQRTTPKFERARIVGDVVYISGTAAIKGENSLQLDNATAQTEETMNIIKSLTATDNIPTECTATEYTLLRTYIKNSDEAAEVIKFMDERYPSVPKHYLIADVCRPELLIEIEGTAIIR
;
A
#
# COMPACT_ATOMS: atom_id res chain seq x y z
N MET A 1 -4.90 20.54 15.32
CA MET A 1 -4.47 19.12 15.34
C MET A 1 -3.30 18.89 14.37
N LEU A 2 -3.44 19.19 13.09
CA LEU A 2 -2.37 19.06 12.08
C LEU A 2 -1.09 19.83 12.44
N GLN A 3 -1.20 21.06 12.91
CA GLN A 3 -0.04 21.87 13.29
C GLN A 3 0.79 21.20 14.39
N ASN A 4 0.15 20.67 15.45
CA ASN A 4 0.85 19.94 16.50
C ASN A 4 1.51 18.65 16.00
N LEU A 5 0.94 18.02 14.97
CA LEU A 5 1.54 16.87 14.31
C LEU A 5 2.80 17.27 13.53
N PHE A 6 2.72 18.35 12.76
CA PHE A 6 3.86 18.85 11.98
C PHE A 6 5.02 19.32 12.86
N GLU A 7 4.74 19.90 14.03
CA GLU A 7 5.76 20.30 15.01
C GLU A 7 6.54 19.11 15.62
N GLN A 8 5.98 17.89 15.53
CA GLN A 8 6.63 16.66 15.98
C GLN A 8 7.44 15.96 14.88
N ILE A 9 7.21 16.34 13.62
CA ILE A 9 7.95 15.80 12.48
C ILE A 9 9.28 16.54 12.40
N ASP A 10 10.37 15.78 12.27
CA ASP A 10 11.66 16.38 11.92
C ASP A 10 11.53 17.05 10.55
N THR A 11 11.60 18.38 10.56
CA THR A 11 11.41 19.24 9.38
C THR A 11 12.67 19.37 8.54
N ALA A 12 13.53 18.36 8.54
CA ALA A 12 14.69 18.33 7.66
C ALA A 12 14.26 18.57 6.19
N ASP A 13 15.07 19.26 5.43
CA ASP A 13 14.80 19.62 4.02
C ASP A 13 14.53 18.41 3.13
N ASN A 14 14.89 17.21 3.58
CA ASN A 14 14.70 15.94 2.89
C ASN A 14 13.38 15.21 3.20
N LEU A 15 12.41 15.84 3.87
CA LEU A 15 11.10 15.24 4.08
C LEU A 15 10.38 15.04 2.73
N LEU A 16 10.17 13.78 2.35
CA LEU A 16 9.58 13.41 1.06
C LEU A 16 8.07 13.37 1.09
N LYS A 17 7.50 12.69 2.10
CA LYS A 17 6.07 12.36 2.13
C LYS A 17 5.54 12.22 3.55
N ILE A 18 4.30 12.63 3.75
CA ILE A 18 3.51 12.42 4.97
C ILE A 18 2.23 11.67 4.58
N THR A 19 2.05 10.47 5.13
CA THR A 19 0.79 9.72 5.04
C THR A 19 0.05 9.85 6.37
N ILE A 20 -1.18 10.39 6.35
CA ILE A 20 -2.00 10.61 7.53
C ILE A 20 -3.15 9.60 7.55
N PHE A 21 -3.30 8.93 8.69
CA PHE A 21 -4.38 8.01 8.98
C PHE A 21 -5.33 8.67 10.00
N HIS A 22 -6.59 8.79 9.65
CA HIS A 22 -7.63 9.40 10.47
C HIS A 22 -9.01 8.91 10.02
N LEU A 23 -9.99 8.88 10.91
CA LEU A 23 -11.37 8.54 10.60
C LEU A 23 -12.20 9.81 10.40
N PRO A 24 -12.56 10.22 9.18
CA PRO A 24 -13.61 11.20 8.92
C PRO A 24 -15.00 10.56 9.10
N ALA A 25 -15.99 11.36 9.41
CA ALA A 25 -17.36 10.88 9.62
C ALA A 25 -18.02 10.39 8.33
N ASP A 26 -17.71 11.04 7.21
CA ASP A 26 -18.28 10.76 5.89
C ASP A 26 -17.39 11.26 4.74
N ASN A 27 -17.84 11.06 3.50
CA ASN A 27 -17.13 11.50 2.30
C ASN A 27 -17.03 13.03 2.15
N GLU A 28 -17.97 13.80 2.71
CA GLU A 28 -17.89 15.26 2.68
C GLU A 28 -16.78 15.74 3.62
N GLU A 29 -16.71 15.18 4.82
CA GLU A 29 -15.64 15.46 5.76
C GLU A 29 -14.30 15.01 5.22
N TYR A 30 -14.22 13.81 4.59
CA TYR A 30 -13.00 13.33 3.94
C TYR A 30 -12.45 14.35 2.94
N ILE A 31 -13.29 14.88 2.05
CA ILE A 31 -12.88 15.86 1.04
C ILE A 31 -12.42 17.16 1.70
N ARG A 32 -13.16 17.66 2.71
CA ARG A 32 -12.76 18.86 3.46
C ARG A 32 -11.41 18.68 4.13
N ASN A 33 -11.20 17.54 4.81
CA ASN A 33 -9.96 17.23 5.51
C ASN A 33 -8.78 17.09 4.54
N LEU A 34 -8.98 16.46 3.38
CA LEU A 34 -7.96 16.34 2.33
C LEU A 34 -7.53 17.73 1.79
N CYS A 35 -8.49 18.60 1.52
CA CYS A 35 -8.19 19.98 1.10
C CYS A 35 -7.44 20.75 2.20
N GLN A 36 -7.91 20.68 3.43
CA GLN A 36 -7.31 21.34 4.58
C GLN A 36 -5.89 20.82 4.88
N LEU A 37 -5.65 19.52 4.71
CA LEU A 37 -4.31 18.93 4.82
C LEU A 37 -3.35 19.54 3.79
N LYS A 38 -3.75 19.61 2.53
CA LYS A 38 -2.92 20.18 1.46
C LYS A 38 -2.58 21.64 1.70
N GLU A 39 -3.55 22.43 2.15
CA GLU A 39 -3.36 23.84 2.51
C GLU A 39 -2.41 23.97 3.71
N SER A 40 -2.65 23.23 4.80
CA SER A 40 -1.83 23.28 6.01
C SER A 40 -0.38 22.82 5.75
N VAL A 41 -0.17 21.81 4.93
CA VAL A 41 1.17 21.37 4.54
C VAL A 41 1.89 22.45 3.74
N LYS A 42 1.20 23.08 2.79
CA LYS A 42 1.76 24.18 2.00
C LYS A 42 2.10 25.40 2.85
N GLU A 43 1.25 25.75 3.81
CA GLU A 43 1.48 26.87 4.73
C GLU A 43 2.66 26.59 5.66
N PHE A 44 2.77 25.37 6.20
CA PHE A 44 3.81 25.04 7.19
C PHE A 44 5.18 24.81 6.55
N PHE A 45 5.26 24.07 5.43
CA PHE A 45 6.52 23.67 4.78
C PHE A 45 6.93 24.57 3.60
N GLY A 46 6.05 25.45 3.12
CA GLY A 46 6.33 26.39 2.02
C GLY A 46 6.73 25.69 0.72
N SER A 47 7.86 26.09 0.14
CA SER A 47 8.40 25.51 -1.10
C SER A 47 8.90 24.07 -0.92
N ASN A 48 9.17 23.64 0.31
CA ASN A 48 9.65 22.31 0.64
C ASN A 48 8.50 21.36 1.04
N ALA A 49 7.25 21.73 0.73
CA ALA A 49 6.07 20.95 1.06
C ALA A 49 6.22 19.48 0.58
N PRO A 50 6.14 18.50 1.49
CA PRO A 50 6.20 17.08 1.15
C PRO A 50 4.96 16.63 0.39
N LEU A 51 5.03 15.48 -0.25
CA LEU A 51 3.87 14.77 -0.78
C LEU A 51 2.96 14.37 0.38
N THR A 52 1.65 14.33 0.12
CA THR A 52 0.66 13.94 1.13
C THR A 52 -0.23 12.81 0.67
N ALA A 53 -0.60 11.95 1.61
CA ALA A 53 -1.71 11.02 1.48
C ALA A 53 -2.61 11.12 2.71
N TYR A 54 -3.92 11.07 2.52
CA TYR A 54 -4.91 11.08 3.60
C TYR A 54 -5.77 9.83 3.50
N VAL A 55 -5.60 8.94 4.46
CA VAL A 55 -6.22 7.61 4.47
C VAL A 55 -7.33 7.57 5.52
N ALA A 56 -8.54 7.26 5.08
CA ALA A 56 -9.72 7.18 5.94
C ALA A 56 -9.75 5.83 6.70
N GLN A 57 -8.77 5.64 7.59
CA GLN A 57 -8.64 4.48 8.47
C GLN A 57 -8.40 4.96 9.91
N PRO A 58 -9.22 4.54 10.88
CA PRO A 58 -9.00 4.88 12.27
C PRO A 58 -7.77 4.18 12.82
N CYS A 59 -6.97 4.93 13.59
CA CYS A 59 -5.87 4.38 14.35
C CYS A 59 -6.39 3.80 15.66
N VAL A 60 -5.82 2.69 16.12
CA VAL A 60 -6.25 2.05 17.37
C VAL A 60 -5.78 2.84 18.60
N THR A 61 -4.54 3.35 18.54
CA THR A 61 -3.87 3.95 19.71
C THR A 61 -3.97 5.47 19.79
N ALA A 62 -4.51 6.12 18.77
CA ALA A 62 -4.62 7.58 18.67
C ALA A 62 -5.77 7.99 17.78
N SER A 63 -6.24 9.23 17.87
CA SER A 63 -7.25 9.78 16.95
C SER A 63 -6.70 10.03 15.54
N MET A 64 -5.38 10.18 15.42
CA MET A 64 -4.67 10.39 14.15
C MET A 64 -3.24 9.85 14.29
N ALA A 65 -2.72 9.25 13.24
CA ALA A 65 -1.31 8.89 13.13
C ALA A 65 -0.73 9.39 11.80
N ALA A 66 0.57 9.61 11.78
CA ALA A 66 1.30 9.93 10.57
C ALA A 66 2.49 9.00 10.38
N GLU A 67 2.72 8.64 9.13
CA GLU A 67 3.94 8.01 8.68
C GLU A 67 4.69 8.99 7.79
N VAL A 68 5.98 9.12 8.02
CA VAL A 68 6.84 10.03 7.27
C VAL A 68 7.89 9.26 6.49
N THR A 69 8.16 9.73 5.29
CA THR A 69 9.22 9.20 4.44
C THR A 69 10.20 10.33 4.15
N TYR A 70 11.48 10.03 4.24
CA TYR A 70 12.56 10.96 3.95
C TYR A 70 13.32 10.56 2.69
N ILE A 71 13.85 11.56 1.99
CA ILE A 71 14.76 11.35 0.87
C ILE A 71 16.11 10.92 1.46
N PRO A 72 16.75 9.84 0.97
CA PRO A 72 18.06 9.44 1.44
C PRO A 72 19.10 10.54 1.24
N GLU A 73 20.08 10.58 2.13
CA GLU A 73 21.17 11.57 2.04
C GLU A 73 21.95 11.43 0.73
N GLY A 74 22.24 12.57 0.09
CA GLY A 74 22.98 12.61 -1.18
C GLY A 74 22.16 12.31 -2.43
N VAL A 75 20.85 12.04 -2.31
CA VAL A 75 19.96 11.85 -3.46
C VAL A 75 19.40 13.21 -3.90
N GLU A 76 19.61 13.57 -5.16
CA GLU A 76 19.00 14.76 -5.77
C GLU A 76 17.50 14.53 -6.02
N TYR A 77 16.69 15.57 -5.96
CA TYR A 77 15.26 15.45 -6.17
C TYR A 77 14.62 16.65 -6.85
N GLU A 78 13.52 16.40 -7.55
CA GLU A 78 12.67 17.41 -8.16
C GLU A 78 11.22 17.25 -7.69
N ARG A 79 10.67 18.28 -7.04
CA ARG A 79 9.27 18.30 -6.60
C ARG A 79 8.37 18.79 -7.74
N HIS A 80 7.30 18.06 -7.98
CA HIS A 80 6.24 18.37 -8.93
C HIS A 80 4.88 18.39 -8.23
N ASP A 81 3.86 18.89 -8.91
CA ASP A 81 2.49 18.80 -8.41
C ASP A 81 2.03 17.32 -8.41
N GLY A 82 1.87 16.78 -7.21
CA GLY A 82 1.40 15.41 -6.98
C GLY A 82 2.46 14.30 -7.02
N TYR A 83 3.72 14.57 -7.31
CA TYR A 83 4.80 13.58 -7.28
C TYR A 83 6.18 14.23 -7.12
N THR A 84 7.15 13.42 -6.72
CA THR A 84 8.57 13.82 -6.65
C THR A 84 9.40 12.83 -7.44
N LEU A 85 10.39 13.33 -8.18
CA LEU A 85 11.44 12.52 -8.80
C LEU A 85 12.67 12.53 -7.90
N LEU A 86 13.26 11.35 -7.71
CA LEU A 86 14.54 11.17 -7.03
C LEU A 86 15.57 10.70 -8.07
N HIS A 87 16.76 11.30 -8.05
CA HIS A 87 17.84 11.01 -8.97
C HIS A 87 19.06 10.49 -8.18
N GLY A 88 19.33 9.20 -8.29
CA GLY A 88 20.51 8.57 -7.71
C GLY A 88 21.49 8.12 -8.79
N ASP A 89 22.55 7.44 -8.36
CA ASP A 89 23.56 6.93 -9.29
C ASP A 89 23.01 5.80 -10.15
N GLY A 90 22.72 6.12 -11.40
CA GLY A 90 22.18 5.19 -12.39
C GLY A 90 20.71 4.87 -12.26
N PHE A 91 19.94 5.59 -11.43
CA PHE A 91 18.48 5.43 -11.35
C PHE A 91 17.71 6.75 -11.28
N CYS A 92 16.46 6.67 -11.67
CA CYS A 92 15.45 7.68 -11.42
C CYS A 92 14.23 7.01 -10.81
N GLU A 93 13.71 7.56 -9.71
CA GLU A 93 12.54 7.06 -9.02
C GLU A 93 11.44 8.12 -9.00
N LEU A 94 10.19 7.70 -9.22
CA LEU A 94 9.00 8.53 -9.15
C LEU A 94 8.15 8.07 -7.97
N ILE A 95 7.84 8.99 -7.07
CA ILE A 95 7.01 8.76 -5.89
C ILE A 95 5.81 9.68 -5.96
N THR A 96 4.61 9.12 -5.83
CA THR A 96 3.36 9.90 -5.89
C THR A 96 2.86 10.26 -4.49
N GLN A 97 2.10 11.34 -4.42
CA GLN A 97 1.14 11.53 -3.33
C GLN A 97 -0.02 10.53 -3.44
N GLY A 98 -0.96 10.58 -2.50
CA GLY A 98 -2.25 9.89 -2.66
C GLY A 98 -2.99 10.44 -3.88
N ILE A 99 -3.12 9.64 -4.94
CA ILE A 99 -3.86 9.99 -6.16
C ILE A 99 -5.33 9.66 -5.93
N THR A 100 -6.18 10.66 -6.02
CA THR A 100 -7.65 10.54 -5.84
C THR A 100 -8.38 10.89 -7.15
N PRO A 101 -9.61 10.41 -7.35
CA PRO A 101 -10.39 10.76 -8.53
C PRO A 101 -10.84 12.23 -8.47
N THR A 102 -11.04 12.85 -9.62
CA THR A 102 -11.68 14.18 -9.75
C THR A 102 -13.20 14.07 -9.66
N THR A 103 -13.75 12.87 -9.83
CA THR A 103 -15.18 12.55 -9.77
C THR A 103 -15.48 11.60 -8.59
N PRO A 104 -15.42 12.07 -7.33
CA PRO A 104 -15.53 11.21 -6.15
C PRO A 104 -16.91 10.55 -5.97
N SER A 105 -17.96 11.07 -6.63
CA SER A 105 -19.31 10.48 -6.65
C SER A 105 -19.50 9.33 -7.63
N ALA A 106 -18.50 9.05 -8.47
CA ALA A 106 -18.55 7.93 -9.41
C ALA A 106 -18.41 6.58 -8.67
N GLY A 107 -18.77 5.48 -9.32
CA GLY A 107 -18.55 4.13 -8.79
C GLY A 107 -17.06 3.75 -8.78
N ILE A 108 -16.69 2.76 -7.96
CA ILE A 108 -15.30 2.32 -7.73
C ILE A 108 -14.54 2.05 -9.03
N ARG A 109 -15.17 1.40 -10.00
CA ARG A 109 -14.55 1.13 -11.30
C ARG A 109 -14.15 2.41 -12.04
N GLN A 110 -15.08 3.34 -12.17
CA GLN A 110 -14.84 4.60 -12.89
C GLN A 110 -13.78 5.44 -12.18
N GLN A 111 -13.84 5.53 -10.85
CA GLN A 111 -12.80 6.20 -10.05
C GLN A 111 -11.43 5.56 -10.30
N SER A 112 -11.35 4.23 -10.29
CA SER A 112 -10.10 3.51 -10.54
C SER A 112 -9.55 3.76 -11.94
N GLU A 113 -10.39 3.71 -12.97
CA GLU A 113 -9.99 3.97 -14.36
C GLU A 113 -9.48 5.41 -14.53
N GLU A 114 -10.10 6.38 -13.87
CA GLU A 114 -9.67 7.78 -13.84
C GLU A 114 -8.28 7.93 -13.18
N ILE A 115 -8.07 7.32 -12.01
CA ILE A 115 -6.80 7.36 -11.27
C ILE A 115 -5.69 6.72 -12.10
N PHE A 116 -5.92 5.56 -12.71
CA PHE A 116 -4.95 4.92 -13.57
C PHE A 116 -4.64 5.73 -14.83
N SER A 117 -5.60 6.48 -15.36
CA SER A 117 -5.36 7.45 -16.45
C SER A 117 -4.47 8.61 -16.01
N GLN A 118 -4.68 9.15 -14.79
CA GLN A 118 -3.80 10.19 -14.23
C GLN A 118 -2.38 9.64 -14.03
N LEU A 119 -2.23 8.45 -13.43
CA LEU A 119 -0.95 7.79 -13.22
C LEU A 119 -0.21 7.53 -14.53
N SER A 120 -0.91 7.04 -15.57
CA SER A 120 -0.33 6.80 -16.89
C SER A 120 0.32 8.06 -17.48
N LYS A 121 -0.36 9.21 -17.31
CA LYS A 121 0.17 10.50 -17.80
C LYS A 121 1.40 10.94 -17.01
N MET A 122 1.41 10.74 -15.67
CA MET A 122 2.56 11.06 -14.82
C MET A 122 3.78 10.22 -15.22
N LEU A 123 3.61 8.91 -15.35
CA LEU A 123 4.68 7.99 -15.75
C LEU A 123 5.24 8.37 -17.15
N ALA A 124 4.37 8.50 -18.14
CA ALA A 124 4.76 8.78 -19.51
C ALA A 124 5.50 10.12 -19.66
N LYS A 125 5.12 11.15 -18.88
CA LYS A 125 5.77 12.47 -18.89
C LYS A 125 7.27 12.41 -18.60
N HIS A 126 7.69 11.44 -17.79
CA HIS A 126 9.09 11.27 -17.38
C HIS A 126 9.74 10.00 -17.96
N GLY A 127 9.11 9.37 -18.95
CA GLY A 127 9.64 8.20 -19.63
C GLY A 127 9.65 6.92 -18.78
N PHE A 128 8.78 6.84 -17.75
CA PHE A 128 8.54 5.60 -17.03
C PHE A 128 7.54 4.73 -17.79
N ALA A 129 7.81 3.44 -17.85
CA ALA A 129 6.85 2.43 -18.25
C ALA A 129 5.93 2.05 -17.06
N ILE A 130 4.79 1.45 -17.34
CA ILE A 130 3.88 0.95 -16.30
C ILE A 130 4.57 -0.16 -15.47
N CYS A 131 5.39 -0.99 -16.09
CA CYS A 131 6.15 -2.06 -15.42
C CYS A 131 7.33 -1.56 -14.58
N ASP A 132 7.64 -0.26 -14.58
CA ASP A 132 8.60 0.34 -13.64
C ASP A 132 7.99 0.52 -12.25
N ILE A 133 6.67 0.38 -12.10
CA ILE A 133 6.01 0.40 -10.79
C ILE A 133 6.49 -0.80 -9.98
N TYR A 134 7.06 -0.54 -8.80
CA TYR A 134 7.54 -1.60 -7.92
C TYR A 134 6.75 -1.73 -6.62
N ARG A 135 6.07 -0.65 -6.18
CA ARG A 135 5.21 -0.64 -5.00
C ARG A 135 3.92 0.13 -5.28
N GLN A 136 2.78 -0.41 -4.85
CA GLN A 136 1.47 0.25 -4.99
C GLN A 136 0.59 -0.03 -3.76
N TRP A 137 0.02 1.02 -3.17
CA TRP A 137 -1.04 0.93 -2.18
C TRP A 137 -2.36 1.30 -2.82
N ASN A 138 -3.40 0.51 -2.51
CA ASN A 138 -4.74 0.67 -3.05
C ASN A 138 -5.71 0.73 -1.87
N TYR A 139 -6.17 1.91 -1.56
CA TYR A 139 -7.16 2.18 -0.54
C TYR A 139 -8.53 2.25 -1.22
N ILE A 140 -9.42 1.35 -0.82
CA ILE A 140 -10.70 1.14 -1.52
C ILE A 140 -11.82 1.24 -0.50
N GLU A 141 -12.72 2.21 -0.69
CA GLU A 141 -13.89 2.38 0.18
C GLU A 141 -14.74 1.11 0.18
N GLN A 142 -15.03 0.60 1.41
CA GLN A 142 -15.88 -0.56 1.61
C GLN A 142 -15.49 -1.75 0.71
N ILE A 143 -14.23 -2.12 0.73
CA ILE A 143 -13.57 -3.04 -0.22
C ILE A 143 -14.34 -4.35 -0.46
N THR A 144 -15.00 -4.93 0.56
CA THR A 144 -15.77 -6.18 0.46
C THR A 144 -17.22 -5.98 0.09
N THR A 145 -17.72 -4.74 0.08
CA THR A 145 -19.13 -4.45 -0.20
C THR A 145 -19.50 -4.83 -1.62
N ILE A 146 -20.70 -5.42 -1.75
CA ILE A 146 -21.26 -5.86 -3.03
C ILE A 146 -22.46 -4.97 -3.39
N HIS A 147 -22.36 -4.26 -4.51
CA HIS A 147 -23.43 -3.48 -5.11
C HIS A 147 -23.83 -4.10 -6.45
N ASN A 148 -25.11 -4.46 -6.64
CA ASN A 148 -25.61 -5.08 -7.87
C ASN A 148 -24.74 -6.28 -8.32
N GLU A 149 -24.43 -7.20 -7.40
CA GLU A 149 -23.59 -8.38 -7.59
C GLU A 149 -22.11 -8.08 -7.84
N ARG A 150 -21.69 -6.82 -7.86
CA ARG A 150 -20.30 -6.38 -8.09
C ARG A 150 -19.63 -6.01 -6.76
N GLN A 151 -18.51 -6.64 -6.47
CA GLN A 151 -17.72 -6.31 -5.28
C GLN A 151 -16.78 -5.15 -5.61
N ASN A 152 -16.64 -4.18 -4.68
CA ASN A 152 -15.75 -3.03 -4.87
C ASN A 152 -14.31 -3.46 -5.18
N TYR A 153 -13.81 -4.49 -4.51
CA TYR A 153 -12.47 -5.02 -4.80
C TYR A 153 -12.34 -5.61 -6.21
N GLN A 154 -13.38 -6.32 -6.71
CA GLN A 154 -13.37 -6.87 -8.07
C GLN A 154 -13.45 -5.75 -9.11
N GLU A 155 -14.28 -4.73 -8.89
CA GLU A 155 -14.38 -3.56 -9.77
C GLU A 155 -13.02 -2.83 -9.89
N PHE A 156 -12.31 -2.66 -8.76
CA PHE A 156 -10.96 -2.12 -8.75
C PHE A 156 -9.97 -3.03 -9.51
N ASN A 157 -10.00 -4.36 -9.27
CA ASN A 157 -9.12 -5.31 -9.94
C ASN A 157 -9.33 -5.35 -11.46
N ASP A 158 -10.57 -5.21 -11.93
CA ASP A 158 -10.89 -5.14 -13.35
C ASP A 158 -10.26 -3.89 -13.99
N ALA A 159 -10.37 -2.72 -13.35
CA ALA A 159 -9.75 -1.48 -13.82
C ALA A 159 -8.21 -1.58 -13.81
N ARG A 160 -7.61 -2.11 -12.72
CA ARG A 160 -6.16 -2.32 -12.62
C ARG A 160 -5.65 -3.29 -13.66
N SER A 161 -6.35 -4.38 -13.92
CA SER A 161 -5.95 -5.36 -14.93
C SER A 161 -5.94 -4.75 -16.33
N ARG A 162 -6.92 -3.91 -16.68
CA ARG A 162 -6.92 -3.18 -17.95
C ARG A 162 -5.73 -2.24 -18.09
N PHE A 163 -5.39 -1.51 -17.04
CA PHE A 163 -4.22 -0.64 -17.02
C PHE A 163 -2.93 -1.43 -17.18
N TYR A 164 -2.77 -2.54 -16.46
CA TYR A 164 -1.58 -3.39 -16.48
C TYR A 164 -1.42 -4.21 -17.77
N ASN A 165 -2.49 -4.48 -18.51
CA ASN A 165 -2.42 -5.18 -19.80
C ASN A 165 -1.63 -4.40 -20.87
N ASN A 166 -1.32 -3.12 -20.62
CA ASN A 166 -0.51 -2.29 -21.52
C ASN A 166 1.00 -2.35 -21.22
N ALA A 167 1.47 -3.28 -20.41
CA ALA A 167 2.86 -3.39 -19.99
C ALA A 167 3.37 -4.83 -20.01
N ASP A 168 4.68 -4.98 -20.14
CA ASP A 168 5.37 -6.26 -20.01
C ASP A 168 5.75 -6.49 -18.53
N TRP A 169 5.19 -7.53 -17.93
CA TRP A 169 5.43 -7.93 -16.55
C TRP A 169 6.37 -9.15 -16.45
N SER A 170 7.26 -9.34 -17.40
CA SER A 170 8.25 -10.45 -17.38
C SER A 170 9.13 -10.43 -16.13
N ASN A 171 9.35 -9.24 -15.53
CA ASN A 171 10.05 -9.06 -14.24
C ASN A 171 9.09 -9.09 -13.02
N GLY A 172 7.86 -9.59 -13.17
CA GLY A 172 6.84 -9.63 -12.12
C GLY A 172 6.10 -8.31 -11.89
N TYR A 173 4.93 -8.41 -11.24
CA TYR A 173 4.11 -7.27 -10.82
C TYR A 173 4.73 -6.51 -9.64
N PRO A 174 4.23 -5.30 -9.29
CA PRO A 174 4.67 -4.62 -8.08
C PRO A 174 4.28 -5.39 -6.81
N ALA A 175 5.01 -5.18 -5.73
CA ALA A 175 4.47 -5.44 -4.41
C ALA A 175 3.28 -4.50 -4.17
N ALA A 176 2.15 -5.00 -3.67
CA ALA A 176 0.98 -4.16 -3.45
C ALA A 176 0.13 -4.58 -2.25
N THR A 177 -0.59 -3.60 -1.72
CA THR A 177 -1.59 -3.77 -0.68
C THR A 177 -2.93 -3.27 -1.19
N GLY A 178 -3.99 -4.06 -1.04
CA GLY A 178 -5.36 -3.68 -1.35
C GLY A 178 -6.20 -3.75 -0.08
N ILE A 179 -6.49 -2.61 0.53
CA ILE A 179 -7.07 -2.52 1.86
C ILE A 179 -8.29 -1.60 1.89
N GLY A 180 -9.24 -1.91 2.79
CA GLY A 180 -10.46 -1.14 2.94
C GLY A 180 -10.27 0.20 3.63
N THR A 181 -11.08 1.19 3.23
CA THR A 181 -11.27 2.45 3.94
C THR A 181 -12.74 2.66 4.26
N SER A 182 -13.03 3.49 5.25
CA SER A 182 -14.40 3.81 5.65
C SER A 182 -15.10 4.71 4.63
N CYS A 183 -14.35 5.61 3.99
CA CYS A 183 -14.79 6.56 2.98
C CYS A 183 -13.61 7.02 2.12
N GLY A 184 -13.84 7.95 1.19
CA GLY A 184 -12.82 8.51 0.29
C GLY A 184 -12.77 7.87 -1.09
N GLY A 185 -13.66 6.93 -1.39
CA GLY A 185 -13.71 6.25 -2.68
C GLY A 185 -12.47 5.39 -2.92
N VAL A 186 -11.74 5.68 -3.99
CA VAL A 186 -10.46 5.04 -4.32
C VAL A 186 -9.33 6.05 -4.18
N MET A 187 -8.26 5.66 -3.51
CA MET A 187 -6.98 6.36 -3.52
C MET A 187 -5.85 5.38 -3.78
N ILE A 188 -4.88 5.74 -4.60
CA ILE A 188 -3.66 4.93 -4.80
C ILE A 188 -2.40 5.75 -4.54
N GLU A 189 -1.37 5.06 -4.10
CA GLU A 189 -0.01 5.58 -4.00
C GLU A 189 0.91 4.65 -4.78
N VAL A 190 1.90 5.23 -5.48
CA VAL A 190 2.78 4.47 -6.36
C VAL A 190 4.21 4.92 -6.20
N PHE A 191 5.11 3.94 -6.15
CA PHE A 191 6.54 4.10 -6.32
C PHE A 191 6.96 3.36 -7.59
N ALA A 192 7.66 4.06 -8.48
CA ALA A 192 8.17 3.52 -9.74
C ALA A 192 9.66 3.86 -9.89
N ILE A 193 10.48 2.90 -10.33
CA ILE A 193 11.92 3.08 -10.46
C ILE A 193 12.39 2.56 -11.82
N ARG A 194 13.30 3.30 -12.45
CA ARG A 194 13.99 2.89 -13.66
C ARG A 194 15.47 3.20 -13.56
N GLY A 195 16.29 2.37 -14.18
CA GLY A 195 17.75 2.55 -14.17
C GLY A 195 18.46 1.31 -14.68
N THR A 196 19.76 1.45 -14.88
CA THR A 196 20.61 0.36 -15.39
C THR A 196 21.24 -0.49 -14.31
N ASN A 197 21.35 0.04 -13.08
CA ASN A 197 22.02 -0.60 -11.94
C ASN A 197 21.10 -0.85 -10.75
N VAL A 198 19.77 -0.92 -10.99
CA VAL A 198 18.79 -1.10 -9.92
C VAL A 198 18.56 -2.59 -9.69
N VAL A 199 18.87 -3.07 -8.49
CA VAL A 199 18.33 -4.36 -8.02
C VAL A 199 16.83 -4.19 -7.86
N ASN A 200 16.04 -4.94 -8.61
CA ASN A 200 14.59 -4.90 -8.59
C ASN A 200 14.02 -6.28 -8.92
N HIS A 201 13.75 -7.09 -7.90
CA HIS A 201 13.33 -8.48 -8.04
C HIS A 201 12.00 -8.74 -7.32
N ALA A 202 11.09 -9.42 -8.00
CA ALA A 202 9.91 -10.00 -7.37
C ALA A 202 10.30 -11.20 -6.50
N ILE A 203 9.60 -11.40 -5.38
CA ILE A 203 9.79 -12.54 -4.49
C ILE A 203 8.46 -13.25 -4.33
N ASP A 204 8.46 -14.55 -4.63
CA ASP A 204 7.36 -15.44 -4.34
C ASP A 204 7.42 -15.95 -2.90
N ASN A 205 6.27 -16.30 -2.35
CA ASN A 205 6.19 -16.93 -1.04
C ASN A 205 6.10 -18.45 -1.19
N PRO A 206 6.99 -19.23 -0.58
CA PRO A 206 7.00 -20.69 -0.73
C PRO A 206 5.72 -21.37 -0.21
N VAL A 207 4.93 -20.70 0.64
CA VAL A 207 3.69 -21.26 1.23
C VAL A 207 2.41 -20.70 0.61
N GLN A 208 2.50 -19.79 -0.35
CA GLN A 208 1.34 -19.14 -1.00
C GLN A 208 1.40 -19.28 -2.52
N VAL A 209 0.25 -19.41 -3.15
CA VAL A 209 0.12 -19.22 -4.62
C VAL A 209 0.27 -17.73 -4.93
N ALA A 210 0.99 -17.40 -6.00
CA ALA A 210 1.07 -16.02 -6.49
C ALA A 210 -0.34 -15.46 -6.73
N ALA A 211 -0.62 -14.24 -6.28
CA ALA A 211 -1.98 -13.70 -6.28
C ALA A 211 -2.58 -13.62 -7.70
N HIS A 212 -1.75 -13.35 -8.69
CA HIS A 212 -2.16 -13.28 -10.08
C HIS A 212 -2.51 -14.66 -10.71
N ASN A 213 -2.22 -15.75 -10.00
CA ASN A 213 -2.54 -17.13 -10.38
C ASN A 213 -3.71 -17.73 -9.57
N TYR A 214 -4.44 -16.93 -8.80
CA TYR A 214 -5.60 -17.40 -8.05
C TYR A 214 -6.67 -18.01 -8.95
N SER A 215 -7.26 -19.10 -8.50
CA SER A 215 -8.39 -19.74 -9.18
C SER A 215 -9.67 -18.89 -9.06
N GLN A 216 -10.62 -19.12 -9.97
CA GLN A 216 -11.92 -18.45 -9.93
C GLN A 216 -12.75 -18.76 -8.66
N LYS A 217 -12.35 -19.78 -7.87
CA LYS A 217 -13.05 -20.22 -6.66
C LYS A 217 -12.92 -19.23 -5.50
N VAL A 218 -11.78 -18.53 -5.43
CA VAL A 218 -11.47 -17.59 -4.34
C VAL A 218 -11.77 -16.13 -4.71
N LEU A 219 -12.25 -15.87 -5.91
CA LEU A 219 -12.63 -14.55 -6.39
C LEU A 219 -14.13 -14.33 -6.22
N THR A 220 -14.52 -13.12 -5.83
CA THR A 220 -15.91 -12.76 -5.51
C THR A 220 -16.41 -11.62 -6.39
N GLY A 221 -17.71 -11.56 -6.61
CA GLY A 221 -18.35 -10.51 -7.39
C GLY A 221 -18.53 -10.89 -8.87
N LYS A 222 -19.44 -10.17 -9.53
CA LYS A 222 -19.68 -10.26 -10.97
C LYS A 222 -18.70 -9.35 -11.73
N THR A 223 -18.30 -9.76 -12.91
CA THR A 223 -17.46 -8.99 -13.81
C THR A 223 -18.07 -8.91 -15.20
N ASP A 224 -17.71 -7.89 -15.98
CA ASP A 224 -18.02 -7.80 -17.42
C ASP A 224 -16.97 -8.52 -18.28
N GLU A 225 -15.87 -8.96 -17.69
CA GLU A 225 -14.83 -9.72 -18.36
C GLU A 225 -15.27 -11.20 -18.52
N ALA A 226 -14.59 -11.94 -19.41
CA ALA A 226 -14.85 -13.37 -19.62
C ALA A 226 -14.68 -14.21 -18.33
N GLN A 227 -13.79 -13.77 -17.44
CA GLN A 227 -13.54 -14.34 -16.12
C GLN A 227 -13.20 -13.21 -15.14
N ARG A 228 -13.40 -13.45 -13.82
CA ARG A 228 -12.96 -12.52 -12.80
C ARG A 228 -11.45 -12.32 -12.90
N THR A 229 -11.02 -11.07 -12.91
CA THR A 229 -9.61 -10.74 -12.94
C THR A 229 -8.97 -11.05 -11.59
N THR A 230 -7.81 -11.68 -11.63
CA THR A 230 -7.01 -11.97 -10.43
C THR A 230 -6.31 -10.71 -9.93
N PRO A 231 -6.03 -10.59 -8.63
CA PRO A 231 -5.22 -9.49 -8.12
C PRO A 231 -3.82 -9.52 -8.75
N LYS A 232 -3.35 -8.39 -9.25
CA LYS A 232 -2.07 -8.27 -9.95
C LYS A 232 -1.01 -7.67 -9.02
N PHE A 233 -0.33 -8.54 -8.26
CA PHE A 233 0.79 -8.15 -7.39
C PHE A 233 1.66 -9.37 -7.05
N GLU A 234 2.91 -9.10 -6.67
CA GLU A 234 3.84 -10.09 -6.10
C GLU A 234 3.77 -10.06 -4.57
N ARG A 235 4.19 -11.14 -3.91
CA ARG A 235 4.16 -11.26 -2.44
C ARG A 235 5.11 -10.30 -1.75
N ALA A 236 6.26 -10.07 -2.36
CA ALA A 236 7.16 -8.97 -2.03
C ALA A 236 8.00 -8.56 -3.24
N ARG A 237 8.71 -7.44 -3.09
CA ARG A 237 9.67 -6.97 -4.09
C ARG A 237 10.89 -6.39 -3.40
N ILE A 238 12.07 -6.71 -3.89
CA ILE A 238 13.33 -6.11 -3.48
C ILE A 238 13.62 -4.94 -4.42
N VAL A 239 13.93 -3.77 -3.86
CA VAL A 239 14.50 -2.65 -4.60
C VAL A 239 15.69 -2.12 -3.81
N GLY A 240 16.87 -2.20 -4.42
CA GLY A 240 18.11 -1.98 -3.67
C GLY A 240 18.29 -3.02 -2.58
N ASP A 241 18.41 -2.58 -1.34
CA ASP A 241 18.50 -3.39 -0.13
C ASP A 241 17.16 -3.49 0.65
N VAL A 242 16.09 -2.90 0.13
CA VAL A 242 14.77 -2.86 0.78
C VAL A 242 13.86 -3.93 0.20
N VAL A 243 13.27 -4.73 1.09
CA VAL A 243 12.18 -5.66 0.79
C VAL A 243 10.84 -4.97 1.07
N TYR A 244 10.04 -4.75 0.05
CA TYR A 244 8.67 -4.24 0.13
C TYR A 244 7.70 -5.43 0.23
N ILE A 245 7.13 -5.65 1.41
CA ILE A 245 6.21 -6.74 1.71
C ILE A 245 4.79 -6.30 1.38
N SER A 246 4.11 -7.04 0.51
CA SER A 246 2.71 -6.80 0.15
C SER A 246 1.78 -7.10 1.31
N GLY A 247 0.55 -6.58 1.26
CA GLY A 247 -0.51 -6.99 2.16
C GLY A 247 -0.63 -8.52 2.21
N THR A 248 -0.37 -9.06 3.39
CA THR A 248 -0.31 -10.50 3.67
C THR A 248 -1.29 -10.82 4.78
N ALA A 249 -2.08 -11.86 4.58
CA ALA A 249 -3.05 -12.39 5.54
C ALA A 249 -2.83 -13.88 5.77
N ALA A 250 -3.57 -14.49 6.68
CA ALA A 250 -3.50 -15.91 7.01
C ALA A 250 -4.05 -16.79 5.86
N ILE A 251 -3.29 -16.87 4.76
CA ILE A 251 -3.62 -17.61 3.53
C ILE A 251 -2.49 -18.61 3.23
N LYS A 252 -2.82 -19.88 3.10
CA LYS A 252 -1.91 -20.92 2.56
C LYS A 252 -2.38 -21.44 1.21
N GLY A 253 -1.46 -21.55 0.25
CA GLY A 253 -1.85 -21.71 -1.14
C GLY A 253 -2.69 -20.50 -1.59
N GLU A 254 -3.96 -20.72 -1.95
CA GLU A 254 -4.93 -19.68 -2.25
C GLU A 254 -6.09 -19.61 -1.22
N ASN A 255 -6.08 -20.49 -0.19
CA ASN A 255 -7.18 -20.63 0.75
C ASN A 255 -6.91 -19.86 2.04
N SER A 256 -7.91 -19.10 2.49
CA SER A 256 -7.90 -18.49 3.82
C SER A 256 -7.91 -19.57 4.89
N LEU A 257 -7.06 -19.42 5.90
CA LEU A 257 -7.10 -20.27 7.08
C LEU A 257 -8.22 -19.77 7.99
N GLN A 258 -9.14 -20.68 8.32
CA GLN A 258 -10.24 -20.39 9.25
C GLN A 258 -9.72 -20.50 10.67
N LEU A 259 -9.07 -19.44 11.14
CA LEU A 259 -8.58 -19.32 12.51
C LEU A 259 -9.58 -18.49 13.33
N ASP A 260 -9.81 -18.91 14.58
CA ASP A 260 -10.97 -18.47 15.36
C ASP A 260 -10.90 -17.02 15.86
N ASN A 261 -9.72 -16.36 15.77
CA ASN A 261 -9.54 -15.00 16.26
C ASN A 261 -8.40 -14.26 15.57
N ALA A 262 -8.38 -12.95 15.74
CA ALA A 262 -7.40 -12.05 15.10
C ALA A 262 -5.95 -12.34 15.56
N THR A 263 -5.73 -12.71 16.82
CA THR A 263 -4.37 -13.04 17.32
C THR A 263 -3.79 -14.27 16.64
N ALA A 264 -4.59 -15.34 16.47
CA ALA A 264 -4.15 -16.54 15.75
C ALA A 264 -3.89 -16.24 14.26
N GLN A 265 -4.72 -15.42 13.62
CA GLN A 265 -4.46 -14.95 12.26
C GLN A 265 -3.21 -14.06 12.18
N THR A 266 -2.94 -13.22 13.19
CA THR A 266 -1.72 -12.41 13.29
C THR A 266 -0.47 -13.29 13.35
N GLU A 267 -0.47 -14.30 14.24
CA GLU A 267 0.66 -15.22 14.37
C GLU A 267 0.95 -15.94 13.04
N GLU A 268 -0.09 -16.45 12.40
CA GLU A 268 0.08 -17.17 11.13
C GLU A 268 0.51 -16.21 10.01
N THR A 269 -0.04 -15.00 9.94
CA THR A 269 0.37 -13.98 8.97
C THR A 269 1.85 -13.65 9.12
N MET A 270 2.33 -13.47 10.35
CA MET A 270 3.76 -13.23 10.61
C MET A 270 4.63 -14.44 10.29
N ASN A 271 4.15 -15.69 10.47
CA ASN A 271 4.86 -16.88 10.03
C ASN A 271 4.99 -16.95 8.50
N ILE A 272 3.94 -16.56 7.78
CA ILE A 272 3.94 -16.45 6.33
C ILE A 272 4.92 -15.35 5.86
N ILE A 273 4.95 -14.19 6.52
CA ILE A 273 5.91 -13.11 6.24
C ILE A 273 7.34 -13.57 6.53
N LYS A 274 7.58 -14.29 7.62
CA LYS A 274 8.91 -14.87 7.90
C LYS A 274 9.38 -15.84 6.82
N SER A 275 8.48 -16.69 6.30
CA SER A 275 8.80 -17.58 5.20
C SER A 275 9.15 -16.81 3.92
N LEU A 276 8.44 -15.71 3.67
CA LEU A 276 8.68 -14.83 2.52
C LEU A 276 10.05 -14.14 2.61
N THR A 277 10.43 -13.66 3.81
CA THR A 277 11.65 -12.89 4.06
C THR A 277 12.81 -13.74 4.59
N ALA A 278 12.69 -15.08 4.55
CA ALA A 278 13.75 -15.98 4.96
C ALA A 278 14.98 -15.81 4.03
N THR A 279 16.18 -15.90 4.60
CA THR A 279 17.44 -15.68 3.87
C THR A 279 17.63 -16.60 2.66
N ASP A 280 17.13 -17.81 2.74
CA ASP A 280 17.14 -18.80 1.65
C ASP A 280 16.07 -18.54 0.57
N ASN A 281 15.11 -17.67 0.84
CA ASN A 281 14.09 -17.21 -0.12
C ASN A 281 14.47 -15.89 -0.82
N ILE A 282 15.47 -15.17 -0.30
CA ILE A 282 15.97 -13.91 -0.89
C ILE A 282 16.95 -14.23 -2.03
N PRO A 283 16.70 -13.76 -3.29
CA PRO A 283 17.51 -14.15 -4.45
C PRO A 283 18.86 -13.42 -4.55
N THR A 284 19.25 -12.65 -3.54
CA THR A 284 20.53 -11.92 -3.44
C THR A 284 21.30 -12.38 -2.21
N GLU A 285 22.60 -12.06 -2.12
CA GLU A 285 23.36 -12.33 -0.90
C GLU A 285 22.67 -11.68 0.30
N CYS A 286 22.29 -12.51 1.26
CA CYS A 286 21.51 -12.12 2.42
C CYS A 286 21.92 -12.95 3.63
N THR A 287 22.37 -12.27 4.68
CA THR A 287 22.70 -12.93 5.97
C THR A 287 21.59 -12.78 6.99
N ALA A 288 20.77 -11.74 6.86
CA ALA A 288 19.61 -11.46 7.70
C ALA A 288 18.64 -10.52 6.99
N THR A 289 17.38 -10.53 7.42
CA THR A 289 16.39 -9.49 7.10
C THR A 289 15.91 -8.85 8.39
N GLU A 290 15.86 -7.52 8.41
CA GLU A 290 15.43 -6.73 9.57
C GLU A 290 14.20 -5.90 9.19
N TYR A 291 13.06 -6.12 9.87
CA TYR A 291 11.85 -5.31 9.65
C TYR A 291 12.09 -3.87 10.08
N THR A 292 11.77 -2.93 9.21
CA THR A 292 11.91 -1.49 9.44
C THR A 292 10.59 -0.79 9.71
N LEU A 293 9.49 -1.37 9.22
CA LEU A 293 8.13 -0.89 9.48
C LEU A 293 7.15 -2.04 9.26
N LEU A 294 6.13 -2.13 10.12
CA LEU A 294 4.96 -3.00 9.94
C LEU A 294 3.68 -2.19 10.11
N ARG A 295 2.76 -2.27 9.14
CA ARG A 295 1.38 -1.82 9.27
C ARG A 295 0.49 -3.02 9.49
N THR A 296 -0.21 -3.05 10.60
CA THR A 296 -1.16 -4.11 10.94
C THR A 296 -2.57 -3.57 10.82
N TYR A 297 -3.30 -4.10 9.87
CA TYR A 297 -4.70 -3.79 9.63
C TYR A 297 -5.55 -4.81 10.36
N ILE A 298 -6.41 -4.34 11.25
CA ILE A 298 -7.26 -5.13 12.13
C ILE A 298 -8.72 -4.88 11.74
N LYS A 299 -9.47 -5.94 11.45
CA LYS A 299 -10.85 -5.78 11.00
C LYS A 299 -11.78 -5.32 12.12
N ASN A 300 -11.70 -5.95 13.28
CA ASN A 300 -12.56 -5.71 14.40
C ASN A 300 -11.83 -4.97 15.52
N SER A 301 -12.30 -3.80 15.89
CA SER A 301 -11.65 -2.96 16.92
C SER A 301 -11.61 -3.58 18.31
N ASP A 302 -12.54 -4.49 18.64
CA ASP A 302 -12.59 -5.19 19.92
C ASP A 302 -11.48 -6.24 20.08
N GLU A 303 -10.91 -6.73 18.98
CA GLU A 303 -9.78 -7.66 18.98
C GLU A 303 -8.40 -6.94 19.00
N ALA A 304 -8.39 -5.62 18.83
CA ALA A 304 -7.15 -4.86 18.62
C ALA A 304 -6.17 -4.93 19.81
N ALA A 305 -6.67 -4.92 21.04
CA ALA A 305 -5.82 -4.92 22.24
C ALA A 305 -4.95 -6.20 22.34
N GLU A 306 -5.49 -7.36 21.98
CA GLU A 306 -4.77 -8.64 21.99
C GLU A 306 -3.76 -8.73 20.83
N VAL A 307 -4.13 -8.23 19.66
CA VAL A 307 -3.23 -8.15 18.50
C VAL A 307 -2.03 -7.23 18.80
N ILE A 308 -2.27 -6.04 19.35
CA ILE A 308 -1.22 -5.11 19.74
C ILE A 308 -0.27 -5.76 20.75
N LYS A 309 -0.82 -6.37 21.81
CA LYS A 309 -0.03 -7.06 22.82
C LYS A 309 0.87 -8.14 22.18
N PHE A 310 0.30 -8.98 21.32
CA PHE A 310 1.05 -10.03 20.61
C PHE A 310 2.21 -9.44 19.78
N MET A 311 1.92 -8.41 18.99
CA MET A 311 2.91 -7.77 18.10
C MET A 311 4.01 -7.05 18.89
N ASP A 312 3.66 -6.36 19.98
CA ASP A 312 4.63 -5.62 20.79
C ASP A 312 5.52 -6.55 21.61
N GLU A 313 5.00 -7.69 22.08
CA GLU A 313 5.80 -8.71 22.77
C GLU A 313 6.78 -9.43 21.82
N ARG A 314 6.36 -9.70 20.58
CA ARG A 314 7.16 -10.47 19.61
C ARG A 314 8.11 -9.62 18.75
N TYR A 315 7.77 -8.35 18.52
CA TYR A 315 8.50 -7.42 17.66
C TYR A 315 8.69 -6.06 18.35
N PRO A 316 9.28 -6.01 19.56
CA PRO A 316 9.31 -4.79 20.39
C PRO A 316 10.08 -3.62 19.73
N SER A 317 11.09 -3.94 18.92
CA SER A 317 11.99 -2.93 18.30
C SER A 317 11.50 -2.44 16.94
N VAL A 318 10.47 -3.05 16.36
CA VAL A 318 9.99 -2.71 15.02
C VAL A 318 8.97 -1.58 15.13
N PRO A 319 9.15 -0.45 14.43
CA PRO A 319 8.09 0.56 14.29
C PRO A 319 6.82 -0.05 13.71
N LYS A 320 5.68 0.26 14.31
CA LYS A 320 4.39 -0.36 13.93
C LYS A 320 3.26 0.67 13.91
N HIS A 321 2.34 0.50 12.95
CA HIS A 321 1.02 1.12 12.96
C HIS A 321 -0.06 0.06 13.13
N TYR A 322 -1.08 0.40 13.91
CA TYR A 322 -2.28 -0.41 14.11
C TYR A 322 -3.50 0.36 13.63
N LEU A 323 -4.12 -0.12 12.58
CA LEU A 323 -5.20 0.55 11.87
C LEU A 323 -6.43 -0.36 11.81
N ILE A 324 -7.60 0.22 11.92
CA ILE A 324 -8.85 -0.51 11.67
C ILE A 324 -9.18 -0.42 10.19
N ALA A 325 -9.29 -1.57 9.54
CA ALA A 325 -9.60 -1.64 8.11
C ALA A 325 -10.25 -2.97 7.74
N ASP A 326 -11.14 -2.94 6.76
CA ASP A 326 -11.67 -4.17 6.17
C ASP A 326 -10.64 -4.80 5.23
N VAL A 327 -10.50 -6.12 5.33
CA VAL A 327 -9.57 -6.92 4.53
C VAL A 327 -10.30 -7.47 3.31
N CYS A 328 -9.61 -7.78 2.25
CA CYS A 328 -10.18 -8.14 0.94
C CYS A 328 -11.09 -9.39 0.91
N ARG A 329 -11.09 -10.22 1.96
CA ARG A 329 -12.00 -11.36 2.14
C ARG A 329 -12.74 -11.28 3.47
N PRO A 330 -14.04 -11.64 3.52
CA PRO A 330 -14.85 -11.50 4.73
C PRO A 330 -14.31 -12.24 5.97
N GLU A 331 -13.73 -13.41 5.78
CA GLU A 331 -13.21 -14.28 6.84
C GLU A 331 -11.83 -13.89 7.37
N LEU A 332 -11.13 -12.98 6.70
CA LEU A 332 -9.83 -12.49 7.15
C LEU A 332 -10.02 -11.34 8.12
N LEU A 333 -9.40 -11.46 9.29
CA LEU A 333 -9.47 -10.50 10.39
C LEU A 333 -8.23 -9.59 10.45
N ILE A 334 -7.13 -10.03 9.84
CA ILE A 334 -5.83 -9.36 9.87
C ILE A 334 -5.21 -9.33 8.48
N GLU A 335 -4.60 -8.21 8.16
CA GLU A 335 -3.63 -8.08 7.07
C GLU A 335 -2.41 -7.31 7.58
N ILE A 336 -1.21 -7.73 7.21
CA ILE A 336 0.04 -7.06 7.59
C ILE A 336 0.86 -6.80 6.33
N GLU A 337 1.36 -5.59 6.21
CA GLU A 337 2.36 -5.19 5.22
C GLU A 337 3.56 -4.57 5.89
N GLY A 338 4.63 -4.37 5.17
CA GLY A 338 5.78 -3.68 5.75
C GLY A 338 6.97 -3.57 4.84
N THR A 339 8.06 -3.15 5.45
CA THR A 339 9.38 -3.12 4.83
C THR A 339 10.41 -3.82 5.71
N ALA A 340 11.42 -4.40 5.06
CA ALA A 340 12.59 -4.94 5.73
C ALA A 340 13.86 -4.54 4.96
N ILE A 341 15.00 -4.50 5.64
CA ILE A 341 16.31 -4.30 5.04
C ILE A 341 17.04 -5.64 4.97
N ILE A 342 17.70 -5.88 3.84
CA ILE A 342 18.63 -7.01 3.62
C ILE A 342 19.99 -6.63 4.22
N ARG A 343 20.58 -7.55 4.99
CA ARG A 343 21.92 -7.42 5.58
C ARG A 343 22.88 -8.47 5.02
#